data_5f0402c03243416f8d5f76e4d58f02ee
#
_entry.id   5f0402c03243416f8d5f76e4d58f02ee
#
_cell.length_a   1.000
_cell.length_b   1.000
_cell.length_c   1.000
_cell.angle_alpha   90.00
_cell.angle_beta   90.00
_cell.angle_gamma   90.00
#
_symmetry.space_group_name_H-M   'P 1'
#
loop_
_entity.id
_entity.type
_entity.pdbx_description
1 polymer ?
#
loop_
_entity_poly.entity_id
_entity_poly.type
_entity_poly.pdbx_seq_one_letter_code
_entity_poly.pdbx_strand_id
1 'polypeptide(L)'
;MRRWITEAFVLVIAAVVAFPLFWMVLSAFKPEDEIISADPVPWTTRPTLDSFTRALTVANFGRYFMNSVIVALVVVALSILISFLAATALTRFRFRSRTTLLIMLLVVQMVPVEALTVPLFFLMRSVGDSVPAFGLNHLGSLVLVHLAFSLPFAIWMLRGFVAAVPVELEEAATLDGASRFRFLWQVLFPLVAPGLVATSVLSFIHAWNDFLFAKTFIISAVENQTLPLALQVFVKPDQNDWGAIMAGSTLMTIPVLIFFVLVQRRLVSGLAGAVKG
;
A
#
# COMPACT_ATOMS: atom_id res chain seq x y z
N MET A 1 29.72 -18.67 20.65
CA MET A 1 28.63 -18.43 21.62
C MET A 1 27.78 -17.21 21.27
N ARG A 2 28.35 -16.02 21.06
CA ARG A 2 27.61 -14.77 20.79
C ARG A 2 26.71 -14.84 19.53
N ARG A 3 27.17 -15.48 18.45
CA ARG A 3 26.42 -15.61 17.18
C ARG A 3 25.15 -16.48 17.34
N TRP A 4 25.24 -17.60 18.02
CA TRP A 4 24.09 -18.50 18.26
C TRP A 4 23.01 -17.84 19.13
N ILE A 5 23.42 -17.03 20.12
CA ILE A 5 22.48 -16.27 20.95
C ILE A 5 21.76 -15.21 20.12
N THR A 6 22.48 -14.52 19.24
CA THR A 6 21.86 -13.53 18.32
C THR A 6 20.91 -14.20 17.33
N GLU A 7 21.30 -15.32 16.75
CA GLU A 7 20.45 -16.09 15.82
C GLU A 7 19.18 -16.61 16.52
N ALA A 8 19.32 -17.18 17.72
CA ALA A 8 18.18 -17.61 18.52
C ALA A 8 17.23 -16.46 18.88
N PHE A 9 17.79 -15.30 19.27
CA PHE A 9 17.01 -14.11 19.58
C PHE A 9 16.21 -13.61 18.35
N VAL A 10 16.85 -13.55 17.16
CA VAL A 10 16.20 -13.18 15.92
C VAL A 10 15.07 -14.13 15.57
N LEU A 11 15.29 -15.45 15.73
CA LEU A 11 14.25 -16.46 15.48
C LEU A 11 13.06 -16.34 16.42
N VAL A 12 13.31 -16.05 17.71
CA VAL A 12 12.23 -15.83 18.69
C VAL A 12 11.41 -14.58 18.31
N ILE A 13 12.07 -13.47 17.99
CA ILE A 13 11.37 -12.26 17.54
C ILE A 13 10.54 -12.56 16.27
N ALA A 14 11.13 -13.23 15.29
CA ALA A 14 10.44 -13.58 14.06
C ALA A 14 9.20 -14.47 14.32
N ALA A 15 9.31 -15.44 15.24
CA ALA A 15 8.19 -16.31 15.64
C ALA A 15 7.07 -15.51 16.33
N VAL A 16 7.42 -14.59 17.24
CA VAL A 16 6.45 -13.73 17.93
C VAL A 16 5.72 -12.82 16.94
N VAL A 17 6.45 -12.22 16.00
CA VAL A 17 5.86 -11.34 14.98
C VAL A 17 4.99 -12.10 13.97
N ALA A 18 5.38 -13.32 13.63
CA ALA A 18 4.64 -14.19 12.71
C ALA A 18 3.41 -14.84 13.37
N PHE A 19 3.38 -14.96 14.70
CA PHE A 19 2.32 -15.67 15.43
C PHE A 19 0.91 -15.16 15.14
N PRO A 20 0.60 -13.85 15.13
CA PRO A 20 -0.75 -13.37 14.80
C PRO A 20 -1.22 -13.78 13.40
N LEU A 21 -0.33 -13.70 12.42
CA LEU A 21 -0.63 -14.12 11.03
C LEU A 21 -0.84 -15.62 10.95
N PHE A 22 0.03 -16.39 11.61
CA PHE A 22 -0.10 -17.83 11.70
C PHE A 22 -1.44 -18.23 12.36
N TRP A 23 -1.81 -17.58 13.48
CA TRP A 23 -3.08 -17.84 14.16
C TRP A 23 -4.29 -17.49 13.28
N MET A 24 -4.24 -16.39 12.56
CA MET A 24 -5.27 -15.98 11.60
C MET A 24 -5.47 -17.04 10.51
N VAL A 25 -4.38 -17.49 9.88
CA VAL A 25 -4.41 -18.53 8.85
C VAL A 25 -4.94 -19.84 9.43
N LEU A 26 -4.47 -20.26 10.59
CA LEU A 26 -4.92 -21.47 11.25
C LEU A 26 -6.42 -21.41 11.59
N SER A 27 -6.88 -20.28 12.11
CA SER A 27 -8.29 -20.06 12.47
C SER A 27 -9.21 -20.07 11.25
N ALA A 28 -8.72 -19.70 10.07
CA ALA A 28 -9.49 -19.77 8.84
C ALA A 28 -9.88 -21.20 8.42
N PHE A 29 -9.14 -22.21 8.90
CA PHE A 29 -9.41 -23.63 8.66
C PHE A 29 -10.17 -24.32 9.80
N LYS A 30 -10.47 -23.63 10.90
CA LYS A 30 -11.22 -24.19 12.01
C LYS A 30 -12.73 -24.13 11.75
N PRO A 31 -13.50 -25.12 12.23
CA PRO A 31 -14.95 -25.02 12.32
C PRO A 31 -15.34 -23.92 13.33
N GLU A 32 -16.52 -23.34 13.16
CA GLU A 32 -16.96 -22.17 13.91
C GLU A 32 -17.07 -22.43 15.41
N ASP A 33 -17.49 -23.64 15.80
CA ASP A 33 -17.58 -24.07 17.21
C ASP A 33 -16.22 -24.07 17.93
N GLU A 34 -15.11 -24.32 17.21
CA GLU A 34 -13.75 -24.25 17.76
C GLU A 34 -13.21 -22.81 17.81
N ILE A 35 -13.67 -21.92 16.93
CA ILE A 35 -13.22 -20.51 16.90
C ILE A 35 -13.80 -19.73 18.08
N ILE A 36 -15.07 -19.94 18.39
CA ILE A 36 -15.80 -19.22 19.45
C ILE A 36 -15.83 -19.98 20.78
N SER A 37 -15.10 -21.09 20.88
CA SER A 37 -15.04 -21.88 22.12
C SER A 37 -14.38 -21.10 23.26
N ALA A 38 -14.91 -21.29 24.48
CA ALA A 38 -14.30 -20.77 25.70
C ALA A 38 -12.93 -21.44 25.98
N ASP A 39 -12.77 -22.67 25.53
CA ASP A 39 -11.49 -23.42 25.61
C ASP A 39 -10.78 -23.32 24.27
N PRO A 40 -9.71 -22.49 24.17
CA PRO A 40 -9.00 -22.32 22.92
C PRO A 40 -8.36 -23.61 22.42
N VAL A 41 -8.72 -24.09 21.25
CA VAL A 41 -8.11 -25.23 20.59
C VAL A 41 -6.97 -24.74 19.70
N PRO A 42 -5.67 -24.95 20.07
CA PRO A 42 -4.56 -24.48 19.24
C PRO A 42 -4.56 -25.10 17.85
N TRP A 43 -4.84 -26.40 17.76
CA TRP A 43 -4.87 -27.16 16.51
C TRP A 43 -6.23 -27.83 16.33
N THR A 44 -6.84 -27.64 15.16
CA THR A 44 -8.05 -28.36 14.83
C THR A 44 -7.75 -29.77 14.36
N THR A 45 -8.57 -30.74 14.79
CA THR A 45 -8.58 -32.11 14.25
C THR A 45 -9.61 -32.29 13.15
N ARG A 46 -10.44 -31.24 12.89
CA ARG A 46 -11.53 -31.22 11.91
C ARG A 46 -11.38 -30.03 10.94
N PRO A 47 -10.26 -29.93 10.16
CA PRO A 47 -10.05 -28.80 9.26
C PRO A 47 -11.17 -28.74 8.22
N THR A 48 -11.69 -27.51 7.98
CA THR A 48 -12.76 -27.25 7.02
C THR A 48 -12.40 -26.08 6.11
N LEU A 49 -13.01 -26.03 4.92
CA LEU A 49 -12.95 -24.92 3.98
C LEU A 49 -14.23 -24.07 3.98
N ASP A 50 -15.18 -24.34 4.88
CA ASP A 50 -16.48 -23.66 4.94
C ASP A 50 -16.31 -22.16 5.13
N SER A 51 -15.38 -21.72 5.95
CA SER A 51 -15.04 -20.31 6.16
C SER A 51 -14.58 -19.61 4.87
N PHE A 52 -13.75 -20.29 4.08
CA PHE A 52 -13.33 -19.79 2.76
C PHE A 52 -14.50 -19.75 1.78
N THR A 53 -15.34 -20.78 1.77
CA THR A 53 -16.51 -20.82 0.91
C THR A 53 -17.45 -19.66 1.23
N ARG A 54 -17.75 -19.41 2.52
CA ARG A 54 -18.56 -18.26 2.93
C ARG A 54 -17.92 -16.93 2.54
N ALA A 55 -16.61 -16.75 2.80
CA ALA A 55 -15.88 -15.54 2.42
C ALA A 55 -15.96 -15.25 0.92
N LEU A 56 -15.78 -16.27 0.09
CA LEU A 56 -15.78 -16.14 -1.37
C LEU A 56 -17.16 -15.91 -1.96
N THR A 57 -18.21 -16.56 -1.42
CA THR A 57 -19.55 -16.57 -2.04
C THR A 57 -20.45 -15.44 -1.57
N VAL A 58 -20.44 -15.12 -0.26
CA VAL A 58 -21.37 -14.14 0.32
C VAL A 58 -21.00 -12.70 -0.06
N ALA A 59 -19.73 -12.40 -0.21
CA ALA A 59 -19.24 -11.02 -0.38
C ALA A 59 -18.91 -10.62 -1.83
N ASN A 60 -19.29 -11.38 -2.86
CA ASN A 60 -18.78 -11.11 -4.24
C ASN A 60 -17.25 -10.90 -4.26
N PHE A 61 -16.54 -11.69 -3.48
CA PHE A 61 -15.12 -11.51 -3.16
C PHE A 61 -14.24 -11.23 -4.39
N GLY A 62 -14.47 -11.95 -5.49
CA GLY A 62 -13.68 -11.79 -6.72
C GLY A 62 -13.78 -10.37 -7.30
N ARG A 63 -14.96 -9.75 -7.26
CA ARG A 63 -15.15 -8.38 -7.75
C ARG A 63 -14.45 -7.36 -6.85
N TYR A 64 -14.65 -7.47 -5.54
CA TYR A 64 -14.04 -6.55 -4.57
C TYR A 64 -12.52 -6.70 -4.52
N PHE A 65 -12.03 -7.92 -4.68
CA PHE A 65 -10.61 -8.20 -4.86
C PHE A 65 -10.05 -7.46 -6.09
N MET A 66 -10.72 -7.58 -7.25
CA MET A 66 -10.31 -6.91 -8.48
C MET A 66 -10.35 -5.37 -8.33
N ASN A 67 -11.37 -4.82 -7.67
CA ASN A 67 -11.45 -3.39 -7.39
C ASN A 67 -10.24 -2.92 -6.54
N SER A 68 -9.91 -3.66 -5.47
CA SER A 68 -8.73 -3.36 -4.65
C SER A 68 -7.43 -3.44 -5.45
N VAL A 69 -7.27 -4.44 -6.31
CA VAL A 69 -6.10 -4.58 -7.19
C VAL A 69 -6.00 -3.39 -8.15
N ILE A 70 -7.11 -3.01 -8.79
CA ILE A 70 -7.14 -1.86 -9.72
C ILE A 70 -6.75 -0.57 -9.00
N VAL A 71 -7.39 -0.27 -7.85
CA VAL A 71 -7.07 0.94 -7.09
C VAL A 71 -5.61 0.94 -6.67
N ALA A 72 -5.12 -0.13 -6.05
CA ALA A 72 -3.75 -0.21 -5.57
C ALA A 72 -2.71 -0.08 -6.70
N LEU A 73 -2.90 -0.78 -7.82
CA LEU A 73 -1.95 -0.72 -8.94
C LEU A 73 -1.95 0.64 -9.65
N VAL A 74 -3.13 1.26 -9.82
CA VAL A 74 -3.22 2.61 -10.41
C VAL A 74 -2.57 3.63 -9.50
N VAL A 75 -2.82 3.57 -8.18
CA VAL A 75 -2.17 4.45 -7.19
C VAL A 75 -0.67 4.27 -7.22
N VAL A 76 -0.16 3.04 -7.23
CA VAL A 76 1.29 2.75 -7.30
C VAL A 76 1.89 3.32 -8.58
N ALA A 77 1.29 3.04 -9.74
CA ALA A 77 1.82 3.50 -11.04
C ALA A 77 1.88 5.04 -11.12
N LEU A 78 0.80 5.71 -10.74
CA LEU A 78 0.74 7.17 -10.75
C LEU A 78 1.63 7.79 -9.66
N SER A 79 1.69 7.19 -8.47
CA SER A 79 2.57 7.65 -7.39
C SER A 79 4.04 7.59 -7.79
N ILE A 80 4.49 6.48 -8.39
CA ILE A 80 5.86 6.34 -8.92
C ILE A 80 6.14 7.40 -9.96
N LEU A 81 5.28 7.54 -10.96
CA LEU A 81 5.47 8.46 -12.07
C LEU A 81 5.54 9.92 -11.58
N ILE A 82 4.53 10.35 -10.84
CA ILE A 82 4.42 11.74 -10.39
C ILE A 82 5.53 12.06 -9.39
N SER A 83 5.78 11.18 -8.41
CA SER A 83 6.82 11.43 -7.40
C SER A 83 8.22 11.41 -7.99
N PHE A 84 8.53 10.56 -8.98
CA PHE A 84 9.81 10.57 -9.68
C PHE A 84 10.05 11.88 -10.42
N LEU A 85 9.07 12.35 -11.21
CA LEU A 85 9.17 13.60 -11.93
C LEU A 85 9.28 14.81 -11.00
N ALA A 86 8.45 14.84 -9.94
CA ALA A 86 8.47 15.90 -8.95
C ALA A 86 9.77 15.92 -8.13
N ALA A 87 10.25 14.76 -7.66
CA ALA A 87 11.50 14.63 -6.94
C ALA A 87 12.70 15.07 -7.79
N THR A 88 12.70 14.70 -9.07
CA THR A 88 13.73 15.14 -10.03
C THR A 88 13.68 16.64 -10.22
N ALA A 89 12.50 17.21 -10.44
CA ALA A 89 12.32 18.65 -10.58
C ALA A 89 12.80 19.42 -9.34
N LEU A 90 12.41 18.95 -8.16
CA LEU A 90 12.81 19.52 -6.88
C LEU A 90 14.29 19.34 -6.55
N THR A 91 15.00 18.41 -7.17
CA THR A 91 16.42 18.15 -6.91
C THR A 91 17.31 18.84 -7.93
N ARG A 92 16.99 18.74 -9.21
CA ARG A 92 17.84 19.19 -10.32
C ARG A 92 17.62 20.64 -10.71
N PHE A 93 16.40 21.20 -10.49
CA PHE A 93 16.12 22.57 -10.88
C PHE A 93 16.16 23.52 -9.66
N ARG A 94 16.70 24.72 -9.88
CA ARG A 94 16.70 25.81 -8.90
C ARG A 94 15.58 26.79 -9.23
N PHE A 95 14.57 26.86 -8.37
CA PHE A 95 13.48 27.82 -8.49
C PHE A 95 13.08 28.37 -7.11
N ARG A 96 12.50 29.56 -7.10
CA ARG A 96 12.30 30.37 -5.88
C ARG A 96 11.40 29.69 -4.83
N SER A 97 10.38 28.94 -5.25
CA SER A 97 9.41 28.30 -4.36
C SER A 97 9.79 26.88 -3.91
N ARG A 98 11.00 26.39 -4.27
CA ARG A 98 11.45 25.02 -3.96
C ARG A 98 11.35 24.67 -2.47
N THR A 99 11.89 25.54 -1.60
CA THR A 99 11.88 25.32 -0.14
C THR A 99 10.46 25.36 0.42
N THR A 100 9.65 26.30 -0.05
CA THR A 100 8.25 26.42 0.35
C THR A 100 7.45 25.17 -0.01
N LEU A 101 7.63 24.62 -1.22
CA LEU A 101 6.98 23.37 -1.64
C LEU A 101 7.41 22.18 -0.77
N LEU A 102 8.69 22.07 -0.44
CA LEU A 102 9.19 21.01 0.44
C LEU A 102 8.59 21.10 1.85
N ILE A 103 8.49 22.32 2.40
CA ILE A 103 7.87 22.55 3.71
C ILE A 103 6.37 22.21 3.63
N MET A 104 5.69 22.65 2.57
CA MET A 104 4.26 22.36 2.38
C MET A 104 3.98 20.85 2.30
N LEU A 105 4.81 20.08 1.59
CA LEU A 105 4.70 18.63 1.53
C LEU A 105 4.81 17.98 2.92
N LEU A 106 5.69 18.50 3.79
CA LEU A 106 5.83 18.00 5.16
C LEU A 106 4.64 18.41 6.04
N VAL A 107 4.18 19.67 5.93
CA VAL A 107 3.05 20.19 6.73
C VAL A 107 1.77 19.42 6.43
N VAL A 108 1.50 19.09 5.16
CA VAL A 108 0.33 18.30 4.75
C VAL A 108 0.32 16.91 5.44
N GLN A 109 1.49 16.31 5.66
CA GLN A 109 1.61 15.02 6.35
C GLN A 109 1.29 15.08 7.86
N MET A 110 1.27 16.27 8.46
CA MET A 110 0.95 16.45 9.88
C MET A 110 -0.56 16.50 10.14
N VAL A 111 -1.38 16.64 9.09
CA VAL A 111 -2.83 16.67 9.24
C VAL A 111 -3.36 15.25 9.43
N PRO A 112 -4.10 14.98 10.52
CA PRO A 112 -4.73 13.66 10.70
C PRO A 112 -5.68 13.34 9.56
N VAL A 113 -5.46 12.20 8.91
CA VAL A 113 -6.24 11.76 7.73
C VAL A 113 -7.73 11.63 8.08
N GLU A 114 -8.02 11.15 9.28
CA GLU A 114 -9.37 10.96 9.79
C GLU A 114 -10.16 12.27 9.88
N ALA A 115 -9.51 13.36 10.25
CA ALA A 115 -10.11 14.69 10.33
C ALA A 115 -10.52 15.24 8.95
N LEU A 116 -9.86 14.78 7.89
CA LEU A 116 -10.13 15.21 6.52
C LEU A 116 -11.24 14.40 5.84
N THR A 117 -11.76 13.34 6.46
CA THR A 117 -12.75 12.44 5.86
C THR A 117 -14.01 13.19 5.42
N VAL A 118 -14.59 14.02 6.30
CA VAL A 118 -15.80 14.80 5.98
C VAL A 118 -15.56 15.89 4.93
N PRO A 119 -14.53 16.74 5.04
CA PRO A 119 -14.20 17.69 3.97
C PRO A 119 -13.94 17.04 2.61
N LEU A 120 -13.23 15.91 2.59
CA LEU A 120 -12.94 15.17 1.35
C LEU A 120 -14.20 14.55 0.76
N PHE A 121 -15.16 14.11 1.57
CA PHE A 121 -16.44 13.64 1.07
C PHE A 121 -17.15 14.72 0.26
N PHE A 122 -17.27 15.95 0.79
CA PHE A 122 -17.88 17.06 0.05
C PHE A 122 -17.09 17.46 -1.18
N LEU A 123 -15.77 17.41 -1.11
CA LEU A 123 -14.90 17.66 -2.25
C LEU A 123 -15.13 16.60 -3.35
N MET A 124 -15.13 15.31 -3.02
CA MET A 124 -15.37 14.25 -4.00
C MET A 124 -16.79 14.31 -4.60
N ARG A 125 -17.77 14.73 -3.82
CA ARG A 125 -19.12 15.03 -4.34
C ARG A 125 -19.08 16.12 -5.40
N SER A 126 -18.46 17.26 -5.11
CA SER A 126 -18.33 18.39 -6.04
C SER A 126 -17.49 18.04 -7.28
N VAL A 127 -16.41 17.25 -7.11
CA VAL A 127 -15.62 16.72 -8.24
C VAL A 127 -16.48 15.83 -9.13
N GLY A 128 -17.35 15.01 -8.54
CA GLY A 128 -18.27 14.14 -9.25
C GLY A 128 -19.27 14.89 -10.15
N ASP A 129 -19.67 16.11 -9.77
CA ASP A 129 -20.55 16.95 -10.58
C ASP A 129 -19.88 17.36 -11.91
N SER A 130 -18.56 17.51 -11.91
CA SER A 130 -17.77 17.89 -13.09
C SER A 130 -17.18 16.70 -13.83
N VAL A 131 -16.66 15.71 -13.08
CA VAL A 131 -16.00 14.51 -13.61
C VAL A 131 -16.51 13.28 -12.85
N PRO A 132 -17.62 12.66 -13.30
CA PRO A 132 -18.28 11.56 -12.58
C PRO A 132 -17.36 10.41 -12.16
N ALA A 133 -16.40 10.05 -13.01
CA ALA A 133 -15.47 8.95 -12.74
C ALA A 133 -14.60 9.14 -11.47
N PHE A 134 -14.45 10.37 -10.98
CA PHE A 134 -13.71 10.72 -9.77
C PHE A 134 -14.61 11.17 -8.62
N GLY A 135 -15.93 11.10 -8.81
CA GLY A 135 -16.91 11.40 -7.79
C GLY A 135 -17.15 10.25 -6.82
N LEU A 136 -18.11 10.46 -5.90
CA LEU A 136 -18.56 9.41 -4.99
C LEU A 136 -19.07 8.19 -5.76
N ASN A 137 -18.99 7.03 -5.12
CA ASN A 137 -19.38 5.73 -5.70
C ASN A 137 -18.55 5.24 -6.89
N HIS A 138 -17.41 5.87 -7.18
CA HIS A 138 -16.47 5.45 -8.23
C HIS A 138 -15.09 5.16 -7.66
N LEU A 139 -14.39 4.16 -8.21
CA LEU A 139 -13.02 3.81 -7.80
C LEU A 139 -12.02 4.97 -8.01
N GLY A 140 -12.31 5.87 -8.95
CA GLY A 140 -11.49 7.05 -9.20
C GLY A 140 -11.37 7.99 -8.00
N SER A 141 -12.42 8.11 -7.16
CA SER A 141 -12.34 8.90 -5.92
C SER A 141 -11.32 8.32 -4.93
N LEU A 142 -11.26 6.99 -4.82
CA LEU A 142 -10.27 6.29 -4.00
C LEU A 142 -8.85 6.51 -4.55
N VAL A 143 -8.68 6.42 -5.86
CA VAL A 143 -7.38 6.69 -6.49
C VAL A 143 -6.91 8.11 -6.19
N LEU A 144 -7.77 9.12 -6.35
CA LEU A 144 -7.40 10.52 -6.08
C LEU A 144 -7.00 10.76 -4.63
N VAL A 145 -7.78 10.25 -3.68
CA VAL A 145 -7.47 10.47 -2.27
C VAL A 145 -6.18 9.76 -1.86
N HIS A 146 -5.96 8.53 -2.32
CA HIS A 146 -4.71 7.83 -2.03
C HIS A 146 -3.50 8.50 -2.65
N LEU A 147 -3.61 9.07 -3.85
CA LEU A 147 -2.55 9.88 -4.45
C LEU A 147 -2.29 11.14 -3.63
N ALA A 148 -3.32 11.85 -3.19
CA ALA A 148 -3.17 13.05 -2.39
C ALA A 148 -2.37 12.81 -1.09
N PHE A 149 -2.56 11.67 -0.43
CA PHE A 149 -1.84 11.31 0.80
C PHE A 149 -0.49 10.63 0.56
N SER A 150 -0.33 9.84 -0.50
CA SER A 150 0.93 9.13 -0.75
C SER A 150 1.99 10.00 -1.42
N LEU A 151 1.60 10.91 -2.31
CA LEU A 151 2.54 11.73 -3.09
C LEU A 151 3.50 12.58 -2.24
N PRO A 152 3.07 13.31 -1.20
CA PRO A 152 3.98 14.13 -0.41
C PRO A 152 5.14 13.32 0.16
N PHE A 153 4.85 12.16 0.78
CA PHE A 153 5.87 11.28 1.33
C PHE A 153 6.74 10.66 0.24
N ALA A 154 6.12 10.19 -0.85
CA ALA A 154 6.81 9.61 -1.99
C ALA A 154 7.81 10.57 -2.62
N ILE A 155 7.41 11.82 -2.84
CA ILE A 155 8.26 12.88 -3.39
C ILE A 155 9.43 13.17 -2.44
N TRP A 156 9.14 13.30 -1.15
CA TRP A 156 10.15 13.60 -0.15
C TRP A 156 11.20 12.49 -0.05
N MET A 157 10.76 11.24 -0.03
CA MET A 157 11.64 10.08 0.01
C MET A 157 12.47 9.97 -1.27
N LEU A 158 11.84 10.01 -2.45
CA LEU A 158 12.53 9.91 -3.74
C LEU A 158 13.53 11.04 -3.97
N ARG A 159 13.27 12.23 -3.45
CA ARG A 159 14.23 13.33 -3.52
C ARG A 159 15.58 12.94 -2.92
N GLY A 160 15.61 12.18 -1.83
CA GLY A 160 16.85 11.68 -1.24
C GLY A 160 17.63 10.79 -2.20
N PHE A 161 16.94 9.85 -2.86
CA PHE A 161 17.57 8.97 -3.85
C PHE A 161 18.05 9.72 -5.09
N VAL A 162 17.27 10.66 -5.60
CA VAL A 162 17.68 11.50 -6.75
C VAL A 162 18.88 12.38 -6.38
N ALA A 163 18.93 12.93 -5.17
CA ALA A 163 20.06 13.76 -4.71
C ALA A 163 21.35 12.96 -4.53
N ALA A 164 21.27 11.67 -4.25
CA ALA A 164 22.40 10.78 -4.12
C ALA A 164 23.07 10.43 -5.46
N VAL A 165 22.40 10.64 -6.59
CA VAL A 165 22.97 10.42 -7.93
C VAL A 165 23.85 11.62 -8.30
N PRO A 166 25.16 11.43 -8.57
CA PRO A 166 26.08 12.52 -8.95
C PRO A 166 25.62 13.27 -10.21
N VAL A 167 25.79 14.61 -10.17
CA VAL A 167 25.41 15.47 -11.32
C VAL A 167 26.31 15.22 -12.54
N GLU A 168 27.51 14.77 -12.30
CA GLU A 168 28.52 14.42 -13.32
C GLU A 168 28.01 13.35 -14.29
N LEU A 169 27.12 12.46 -13.85
CA LEU A 169 26.47 11.48 -14.74
C LEU A 169 25.49 12.14 -15.73
N GLU A 170 24.85 13.25 -15.33
CA GLU A 170 23.98 14.04 -16.21
C GLU A 170 24.80 14.80 -17.24
N GLU A 171 25.94 15.35 -16.82
CA GLU A 171 26.89 16.04 -17.70
C GLU A 171 27.51 15.06 -18.72
N ALA A 172 27.97 13.89 -18.27
CA ALA A 172 28.50 12.85 -19.13
C ALA A 172 27.47 12.37 -20.16
N ALA A 173 26.24 12.09 -19.73
CA ALA A 173 25.16 11.70 -20.64
C ALA A 173 24.85 12.79 -21.68
N THR A 174 24.95 14.06 -21.29
CA THR A 174 24.76 15.19 -22.21
C THR A 174 25.89 15.28 -23.24
N LEU A 175 27.14 15.04 -22.85
CA LEU A 175 28.29 14.97 -23.73
C LEU A 175 28.17 13.79 -24.74
N ASP A 176 27.58 12.67 -24.31
CA ASP A 176 27.26 11.53 -25.17
C ASP A 176 26.02 11.78 -26.08
N GLY A 177 25.46 12.98 -26.07
CA GLY A 177 24.32 13.37 -26.91
C GLY A 177 22.95 12.89 -26.40
N ALA A 178 22.83 12.46 -25.16
CA ALA A 178 21.54 12.10 -24.59
C ALA A 178 20.68 13.32 -24.35
N SER A 179 19.42 13.28 -24.83
CA SER A 179 18.42 14.27 -24.47
C SER A 179 18.05 14.16 -22.97
N ARG A 180 17.50 15.24 -22.38
CA ARG A 180 17.01 15.22 -20.98
C ARG A 180 16.01 14.09 -20.72
N PHE A 181 15.14 13.79 -21.67
CA PHE A 181 14.17 12.70 -21.58
C PHE A 181 14.89 11.34 -21.55
N ARG A 182 15.90 11.15 -22.42
CA ARG A 182 16.71 9.93 -22.44
C ARG A 182 17.47 9.75 -21.12
N PHE A 183 18.09 10.81 -20.60
CA PHE A 183 18.75 10.77 -19.30
C PHE A 183 17.78 10.36 -18.18
N LEU A 184 16.59 10.98 -18.10
CA LEU A 184 15.59 10.67 -17.08
C LEU A 184 15.21 9.19 -17.04
N TRP A 185 14.88 8.61 -18.20
CA TRP A 185 14.32 7.26 -18.25
C TRP A 185 15.37 6.16 -18.40
N GLN A 186 16.50 6.41 -19.03
CA GLN A 186 17.52 5.38 -19.28
C GLN A 186 18.66 5.42 -18.26
N VAL A 187 18.88 6.54 -17.58
CA VAL A 187 19.96 6.68 -16.60
C VAL A 187 19.41 6.88 -15.21
N LEU A 188 18.67 7.98 -14.97
CA LEU A 188 18.25 8.34 -13.63
C LEU A 188 17.23 7.36 -13.07
N PHE A 189 16.17 7.01 -13.81
CA PHE A 189 15.11 6.10 -13.36
C PHE A 189 15.65 4.74 -12.88
N PRO A 190 16.54 4.04 -13.61
CA PRO A 190 17.16 2.81 -13.12
C PRO A 190 18.04 3.01 -11.89
N LEU A 191 18.77 4.12 -11.79
CA LEU A 191 19.66 4.40 -10.65
C LEU A 191 18.88 4.65 -9.36
N VAL A 192 17.71 5.27 -9.43
CA VAL A 192 16.84 5.51 -8.27
C VAL A 192 15.84 4.36 -8.03
N ALA A 193 15.95 3.25 -8.75
CA ALA A 193 15.06 2.10 -8.64
C ALA A 193 14.83 1.61 -7.19
N PRO A 194 15.83 1.57 -6.28
CA PRO A 194 15.56 1.21 -4.89
C PRO A 194 14.57 2.15 -4.18
N GLY A 195 14.66 3.45 -4.45
CA GLY A 195 13.72 4.44 -3.94
C GLY A 195 12.31 4.29 -4.55
N LEU A 196 12.24 4.04 -5.86
CA LEU A 196 10.97 3.77 -6.55
C LEU A 196 10.27 2.54 -5.97
N VAL A 197 11.02 1.48 -5.69
CA VAL A 197 10.50 0.26 -5.06
C VAL A 197 10.00 0.54 -3.64
N ALA A 198 10.76 1.24 -2.82
CA ALA A 198 10.34 1.59 -1.46
C ALA A 198 9.05 2.44 -1.48
N THR A 199 8.97 3.43 -2.37
CA THR A 199 7.77 4.25 -2.59
C THR A 199 6.57 3.40 -3.03
N SER A 200 6.78 2.44 -3.95
CA SER A 200 5.72 1.57 -4.43
C SER A 200 5.14 0.69 -3.34
N VAL A 201 5.98 0.16 -2.43
CA VAL A 201 5.53 -0.66 -1.29
C VAL A 201 4.61 0.14 -0.39
N LEU A 202 5.02 1.35 -0.03
CA LEU A 202 4.21 2.20 0.85
C LEU A 202 2.89 2.62 0.20
N SER A 203 2.92 3.07 -1.06
CA SER A 203 1.70 3.43 -1.80
C SER A 203 0.75 2.24 -1.97
N PHE A 204 1.30 1.04 -2.22
CA PHE A 204 0.51 -0.19 -2.30
C PHE A 204 -0.17 -0.52 -0.98
N ILE A 205 0.59 -0.54 0.14
CA ILE A 205 0.06 -0.87 1.46
C ILE A 205 -1.06 0.11 1.86
N HIS A 206 -0.86 1.41 1.65
CA HIS A 206 -1.87 2.41 1.96
C HIS A 206 -3.16 2.22 1.14
N ALA A 207 -3.06 2.00 -0.16
CA ALA A 207 -4.23 1.84 -1.02
C ALA A 207 -4.91 0.48 -0.83
N TRP A 208 -4.13 -0.59 -0.55
CA TRP A 208 -4.64 -1.94 -0.37
C TRP A 208 -5.43 -2.12 0.93
N ASN A 209 -4.95 -1.52 2.02
CA ASN A 209 -5.55 -1.67 3.35
C ASN A 209 -6.63 -0.63 3.66
N ASP A 210 -6.98 0.24 2.69
CA ASP A 210 -7.96 1.30 2.93
C ASP A 210 -9.36 0.75 3.15
N PHE A 211 -9.90 1.12 4.28
CA PHE A 211 -11.26 0.88 4.69
C PHE A 211 -12.04 2.20 4.84
N LEU A 212 -11.37 3.23 5.38
CA LEU A 212 -12.02 4.47 5.81
C LEU A 212 -12.60 5.24 4.62
N PHE A 213 -11.79 5.49 3.59
CA PHE A 213 -12.25 6.22 2.41
C PHE A 213 -13.18 5.36 1.55
N ALA A 214 -12.91 4.04 1.45
CA ALA A 214 -13.83 3.14 0.77
C ALA A 214 -15.22 3.17 1.39
N LYS A 215 -15.33 3.14 2.74
CA LYS A 215 -16.60 3.23 3.47
C LYS A 215 -17.28 4.58 3.30
N THR A 216 -16.49 5.65 3.21
CA THR A 216 -17.02 7.03 3.15
C THR A 216 -17.46 7.40 1.73
N PHE A 217 -16.74 6.94 0.69
CA PHE A 217 -16.95 7.38 -0.69
C PHE A 217 -17.80 6.39 -1.50
N ILE A 218 -17.75 5.08 -1.19
CA ILE A 218 -18.53 4.05 -1.88
C ILE A 218 -19.77 3.72 -1.03
N ILE A 219 -20.81 4.53 -1.15
CA ILE A 219 -22.00 4.47 -0.28
C ILE A 219 -23.08 3.55 -0.87
N SER A 220 -23.40 3.71 -2.16
CA SER A 220 -24.52 3.04 -2.82
C SER A 220 -24.10 2.07 -3.93
N ALA A 221 -22.93 2.28 -4.53
CA ALA A 221 -22.40 1.40 -5.59
C ALA A 221 -21.69 0.19 -4.98
N VAL A 222 -22.45 -0.78 -4.50
CA VAL A 222 -21.92 -2.00 -3.86
C VAL A 222 -20.92 -2.71 -4.78
N GLU A 223 -21.12 -2.66 -6.08
CA GLU A 223 -20.21 -3.23 -7.09
C GLU A 223 -18.82 -2.58 -7.11
N ASN A 224 -18.68 -1.38 -6.58
CA ASN A 224 -17.42 -0.63 -6.53
C ASN A 224 -16.73 -0.70 -5.15
N GLN A 225 -17.25 -1.51 -4.23
CA GLN A 225 -16.61 -1.74 -2.95
C GLN A 225 -15.22 -2.39 -3.13
N THR A 226 -14.32 -2.08 -2.19
CA THR A 226 -13.00 -2.70 -2.08
C THR A 226 -13.02 -3.85 -1.08
N LEU A 227 -12.02 -4.70 -1.14
CA LEU A 227 -11.97 -5.92 -0.33
C LEU A 227 -12.01 -5.68 1.19
N PRO A 228 -11.28 -4.69 1.77
CA PRO A 228 -11.41 -4.38 3.19
C PRO A 228 -12.84 -3.99 3.60
N LEU A 229 -13.53 -3.24 2.76
CA LEU A 229 -14.92 -2.84 3.02
C LEU A 229 -15.87 -4.05 2.94
N ALA A 230 -15.63 -4.96 2.01
CA ALA A 230 -16.46 -6.16 1.83
C ALA A 230 -16.43 -7.10 3.05
N LEU A 231 -15.32 -7.15 3.80
CA LEU A 231 -15.23 -7.97 5.01
C LEU A 231 -16.21 -7.52 6.12
N GLN A 232 -16.71 -6.28 6.06
CA GLN A 232 -17.73 -5.81 7.01
C GLN A 232 -19.05 -6.59 6.94
N VAL A 233 -19.37 -7.24 5.84
CA VAL A 233 -20.57 -8.09 5.71
C VAL A 233 -20.59 -9.20 6.77
N PHE A 234 -19.43 -9.64 7.24
CA PHE A 234 -19.27 -10.70 8.25
C PHE A 234 -19.30 -10.16 9.69
N VAL A 235 -19.29 -8.83 9.87
CA VAL A 235 -19.41 -8.18 11.18
C VAL A 235 -20.90 -7.87 11.41
N LYS A 236 -21.57 -8.70 12.22
CA LYS A 236 -23.01 -8.62 12.48
C LYS A 236 -23.29 -8.13 13.91
N PRO A 237 -24.42 -7.45 14.15
CA PRO A 237 -24.77 -6.99 15.50
C PRO A 237 -24.88 -8.11 16.55
N ASP A 238 -25.40 -9.27 16.14
CA ASP A 238 -25.68 -10.39 17.05
C ASP A 238 -24.48 -11.32 17.24
N GLN A 239 -23.82 -11.66 16.13
CA GLN A 239 -22.67 -12.56 16.15
C GLN A 239 -21.80 -12.40 14.88
N ASN A 240 -20.52 -12.10 15.06
CA ASN A 240 -19.57 -12.01 13.97
C ASN A 240 -19.24 -13.42 13.41
N ASP A 241 -19.19 -13.53 12.08
CA ASP A 241 -18.66 -14.73 11.42
C ASP A 241 -17.11 -14.67 11.42
N TRP A 242 -16.50 -15.04 12.57
CA TRP A 242 -15.06 -14.99 12.75
C TRP A 242 -14.32 -15.90 11.75
N GLY A 243 -14.91 -17.04 11.38
CA GLY A 243 -14.33 -17.94 10.39
C GLY A 243 -14.18 -17.25 9.03
N ALA A 244 -15.26 -16.64 8.52
CA ALA A 244 -15.24 -15.93 7.25
C ALA A 244 -14.34 -14.68 7.29
N ILE A 245 -14.28 -13.96 8.43
CA ILE A 245 -13.35 -12.83 8.63
C ILE A 245 -11.91 -13.30 8.55
N MET A 246 -11.53 -14.39 9.24
CA MET A 246 -10.17 -14.96 9.22
C MET A 246 -9.80 -15.48 7.83
N ALA A 247 -10.72 -16.17 7.16
CA ALA A 247 -10.50 -16.68 5.80
C ALA A 247 -10.34 -15.52 4.78
N GLY A 248 -11.22 -14.52 4.82
CA GLY A 248 -11.14 -13.35 3.96
C GLY A 248 -9.86 -12.53 4.19
N SER A 249 -9.47 -12.34 5.45
CA SER A 249 -8.22 -11.66 5.82
C SER A 249 -6.98 -12.46 5.37
N THR A 250 -7.03 -13.79 5.45
CA THR A 250 -5.97 -14.66 4.92
C THR A 250 -5.82 -14.47 3.41
N LEU A 251 -6.93 -14.51 2.66
CA LEU A 251 -6.92 -14.27 1.21
C LEU A 251 -6.43 -12.86 0.87
N MET A 252 -6.81 -11.85 1.66
CA MET A 252 -6.37 -10.47 1.50
C MET A 252 -4.86 -10.30 1.75
N THR A 253 -4.24 -11.16 2.55
CA THR A 253 -2.80 -11.09 2.82
C THR A 253 -1.96 -11.60 1.64
N ILE A 254 -2.49 -12.50 0.80
CA ILE A 254 -1.74 -13.12 -0.31
C ILE A 254 -1.17 -12.09 -1.30
N PRO A 255 -1.92 -11.11 -1.83
CA PRO A 255 -1.36 -10.11 -2.75
C PRO A 255 -0.27 -9.25 -2.12
N VAL A 256 -0.38 -8.94 -0.82
CA VAL A 256 0.65 -8.19 -0.09
C VAL A 256 1.95 -8.98 -0.05
N LEU A 257 1.88 -10.28 0.26
CA LEU A 257 3.04 -11.17 0.27
C LEU A 257 3.65 -11.31 -1.13
N ILE A 258 2.82 -11.52 -2.16
CA ILE A 258 3.29 -11.59 -3.56
C ILE A 258 4.01 -10.30 -3.94
N PHE A 259 3.37 -9.16 -3.69
CA PHE A 259 3.96 -7.86 -4.00
C PHE A 259 5.30 -7.66 -3.28
N PHE A 260 5.37 -7.98 -1.98
CA PHE A 260 6.60 -7.90 -1.19
C PHE A 260 7.71 -8.80 -1.74
N VAL A 261 7.41 -10.07 -2.07
CA VAL A 261 8.38 -11.02 -2.64
C VAL A 261 8.95 -10.52 -3.98
N LEU A 262 8.11 -9.89 -4.82
CA LEU A 262 8.54 -9.34 -6.10
C LEU A 262 9.52 -8.16 -5.93
N VAL A 263 9.30 -7.31 -4.93
CA VAL A 263 10.06 -6.07 -4.78
C VAL A 263 11.25 -6.17 -3.81
N GLN A 264 11.27 -7.12 -2.87
CA GLN A 264 12.28 -7.25 -1.80
C GLN A 264 13.73 -7.32 -2.33
N ARG A 265 13.96 -7.99 -3.46
CA ARG A 265 15.31 -8.13 -4.04
C ARG A 265 15.93 -6.78 -4.40
N ARG A 266 15.13 -5.83 -4.84
CA ARG A 266 15.59 -4.48 -5.20
C ARG A 266 15.74 -3.56 -3.98
N LEU A 267 14.99 -3.82 -2.89
CA LEU A 267 15.16 -3.11 -1.62
C LEU A 267 16.53 -3.41 -0.99
N VAL A 268 16.91 -4.69 -0.94
CA VAL A 268 18.16 -5.13 -0.31
C VAL A 268 19.38 -4.60 -1.06
N SER A 269 19.34 -4.59 -2.40
CA SER A 269 20.46 -4.07 -3.22
C SER A 269 20.70 -2.57 -3.00
N GLY A 270 19.64 -1.78 -2.77
CA GLY A 270 19.75 -0.34 -2.50
C GLY A 270 20.32 -0.01 -1.13
N LEU A 271 19.98 -0.80 -0.10
CA LEU A 271 20.51 -0.62 1.26
C LEU A 271 22.00 -1.01 1.35
N ALA A 272 22.43 -2.03 0.63
CA ALA A 272 23.83 -2.46 0.60
C ALA A 272 24.78 -1.42 -0.05
N GLY A 273 24.27 -0.60 -0.98
CA GLY A 273 25.00 0.52 -1.55
C GLY A 273 25.15 1.73 -0.63
N ALA A 274 24.15 1.98 0.23
CA ALA A 274 24.15 3.12 1.15
C ALA A 274 25.03 2.92 2.40
N VAL A 275 25.42 1.68 2.73
CA VAL A 275 26.23 1.34 3.90
C VAL A 275 27.75 1.30 3.60
N LYS A 276 28.13 1.42 2.34
CA LYS A 276 29.54 1.41 1.91
C LYS A 276 30.11 2.80 1.60
N GLY A 277 29.39 3.87 1.94
CA GLY A 277 29.86 5.25 1.85
C GLY A 277 30.27 5.81 3.20
#